data_23a0660844515bfcb9ca190b26cadc0c
#
_entry.id   23a0660844515bfcb9ca190b26cadc0c
#
_cell.length_a   1.000
_cell.length_b   1.000
_cell.length_c   1.000
_cell.angle_alpha   90.00
_cell.angle_beta   90.00
_cell.angle_gamma   90.00
#
_symmetry.space_group_name_H-M   'P 1'
#
loop_
_entity.id
_entity.type
_entity.pdbx_description
1 polymer ?
#
loop_
_entity_poly.entity_id
_entity_poly.type
_entity_poly.pdbx_seq_one_letter_code
_entity_poly.pdbx_strand_id
1 'polypeptide(L)'
;MVSPEMTQLVQSVVETYLLDGTRRYNRDDVARQTGVPVDVSRRLWVALGFPAGSDEATLDYTDADVRAVREFQELGVLASTDLRQQAATARTIGQSMARLAEWQVDLVLDEITRRVAAADPDADPASIARQATEETVRILEELQAYAWRRHLAAALARSLDGAGTAADSTRELAVGFADMVGYTRLTRHLHPDELSTLLEAFESTTTAAITENGGWVIKNVGDEVMFATETAAEAARIALAIQETTMTVGTTPELRVALAYGPVLQRFGDLYGSVVNIAARLTGVARPGTVLVDDAAAAELAGEPEFAIRHLRSVRVRGFNRLRPHVLRRNGKNR
;
A
#
# COMPACT_ATOMS: atom_id res chain seq x y z
N MET A 1 19.45 -25.76 10.92
CA MET A 1 18.49 -26.19 9.86
C MET A 1 17.43 -27.02 10.55
N VAL A 2 16.18 -26.61 10.47
CA VAL A 2 15.03 -27.35 10.98
C VAL A 2 14.86 -28.62 10.14
N SER A 3 14.55 -29.77 10.76
CA SER A 3 14.33 -31.03 10.01
C SER A 3 13.07 -30.91 9.15
N PRO A 4 12.97 -31.64 8.00
CA PRO A 4 11.76 -31.63 7.18
C PRO A 4 10.49 -32.03 7.95
N GLU A 5 10.62 -32.96 8.90
CA GLU A 5 9.51 -33.39 9.78
C GLU A 5 9.05 -32.28 10.69
N MET A 6 9.99 -31.51 11.26
CA MET A 6 9.69 -30.35 12.08
C MET A 6 9.01 -29.25 11.25
N THR A 7 9.45 -29.03 10.02
CA THR A 7 8.84 -28.05 9.11
C THR A 7 7.37 -28.41 8.84
N GLN A 8 7.08 -29.68 8.55
CA GLN A 8 5.70 -30.13 8.32
C GLN A 8 4.84 -30.03 9.57
N LEU A 9 5.38 -30.37 10.74
CA LEU A 9 4.67 -30.26 12.01
C LEU A 9 4.31 -28.78 12.31
N VAL A 10 5.29 -27.90 12.21
CA VAL A 10 5.08 -26.45 12.41
C VAL A 10 4.04 -25.92 11.44
N GLN A 11 4.15 -26.25 10.15
CA GLN A 11 3.19 -25.83 9.14
C GLN A 11 1.77 -26.26 9.48
N SER A 12 1.56 -27.52 9.85
CA SER A 12 0.23 -28.06 10.20
C SER A 12 -0.37 -27.38 11.43
N VAL A 13 0.44 -27.13 12.46
CA VAL A 13 -0.01 -26.47 13.70
C VAL A 13 -0.37 -25.00 13.42
N VAL A 14 0.49 -24.29 12.68
CA VAL A 14 0.29 -22.88 12.33
C VAL A 14 -0.93 -22.71 11.43
N GLU A 15 -1.07 -23.54 10.38
CA GLU A 15 -2.21 -23.51 9.46
C GLU A 15 -3.53 -23.74 10.20
N THR A 16 -3.60 -24.74 11.09
CA THR A 16 -4.80 -25.02 11.87
C THR A 16 -5.21 -23.87 12.77
N TYR A 17 -4.23 -23.19 13.37
CA TYR A 17 -4.49 -22.00 14.19
C TYR A 17 -4.97 -20.83 13.31
N LEU A 18 -4.26 -20.50 12.24
CA LEU A 18 -4.60 -19.36 11.37
C LEU A 18 -5.94 -19.50 10.67
N LEU A 19 -6.34 -20.72 10.32
CA LEU A 19 -7.63 -21.00 9.68
C LEU A 19 -8.78 -21.26 10.68
N ASP A 20 -8.52 -21.10 11.98
CA ASP A 20 -9.48 -21.35 13.07
C ASP A 20 -10.14 -22.74 12.97
N GLY A 21 -9.30 -23.75 12.76
CA GLY A 21 -9.69 -25.13 12.68
C GLY A 21 -9.27 -25.86 11.40
N THR A 22 -9.79 -27.07 11.26
CA THR A 22 -9.52 -27.93 10.10
C THR A 22 -10.51 -27.69 8.97
N ARG A 23 -10.09 -27.91 7.75
CA ARG A 23 -10.93 -27.87 6.55
C ARG A 23 -11.94 -29.02 6.60
N ARG A 24 -13.24 -28.71 6.62
CA ARG A 24 -14.31 -29.70 6.79
C ARG A 24 -15.56 -29.45 5.95
N TYR A 25 -15.57 -28.40 5.16
CA TYR A 25 -16.67 -28.05 4.28
C TYR A 25 -16.24 -28.00 2.83
N ASN A 26 -17.12 -28.43 1.93
CA ASN A 26 -17.02 -28.16 0.51
C ASN A 26 -17.86 -26.91 0.15
N ARG A 27 -17.89 -26.53 -1.12
CA ARG A 27 -18.61 -25.34 -1.62
C ARG A 27 -20.11 -25.40 -1.37
N ASP A 28 -20.71 -26.57 -1.54
CA ASP A 28 -22.15 -26.76 -1.34
C ASP A 28 -22.51 -26.66 0.14
N ASP A 29 -21.63 -27.11 1.02
CA ASP A 29 -21.81 -26.96 2.46
C ASP A 29 -21.79 -25.48 2.87
N VAL A 30 -20.86 -24.69 2.34
CA VAL A 30 -20.79 -23.23 2.58
C VAL A 30 -22.08 -22.56 2.06
N ALA A 31 -22.52 -22.89 0.84
CA ALA A 31 -23.75 -22.32 0.27
C ALA A 31 -24.98 -22.67 1.10
N ARG A 32 -25.13 -23.92 1.57
CA ARG A 32 -26.23 -24.34 2.43
C ARG A 32 -26.24 -23.62 3.77
N GLN A 33 -25.09 -23.39 4.38
CA GLN A 33 -24.98 -22.76 5.69
C GLN A 33 -25.16 -21.24 5.65
N THR A 34 -24.80 -20.60 4.55
CA THR A 34 -24.81 -19.13 4.40
C THR A 34 -25.99 -18.62 3.59
N GLY A 35 -26.62 -19.48 2.78
CA GLY A 35 -27.63 -19.07 1.81
C GLY A 35 -27.06 -18.35 0.58
N VAL A 36 -25.74 -18.22 0.47
CA VAL A 36 -25.07 -17.57 -0.67
C VAL A 36 -24.86 -18.59 -1.79
N PRO A 37 -25.27 -18.29 -3.05
CA PRO A 37 -25.06 -19.19 -4.17
C PRO A 37 -23.57 -19.51 -4.38
N VAL A 38 -23.26 -20.76 -4.77
CA VAL A 38 -21.87 -21.24 -4.96
C VAL A 38 -21.07 -20.38 -5.93
N ASP A 39 -21.70 -19.92 -7.01
CA ASP A 39 -21.05 -19.07 -8.00
C ASP A 39 -20.70 -17.67 -7.47
N VAL A 40 -21.46 -17.16 -6.52
CA VAL A 40 -21.21 -15.88 -5.85
C VAL A 40 -20.07 -16.03 -4.85
N SER A 41 -20.14 -17.02 -3.96
CA SER A 41 -19.08 -17.26 -2.97
C SER A 41 -17.74 -17.59 -3.65
N ARG A 42 -17.76 -18.38 -4.74
CA ARG A 42 -16.54 -18.66 -5.54
C ARG A 42 -15.92 -17.40 -6.14
N ARG A 43 -16.73 -16.49 -6.68
CA ARG A 43 -16.23 -15.21 -7.23
C ARG A 43 -15.57 -14.35 -6.16
N LEU A 44 -16.15 -14.28 -4.97
CA LEU A 44 -15.57 -13.56 -3.85
C LEU A 44 -14.26 -14.19 -3.39
N TRP A 45 -14.21 -15.52 -3.29
CA TRP A 45 -13.04 -16.29 -2.93
C TRP A 45 -11.84 -16.01 -3.86
N VAL A 46 -12.08 -16.11 -5.18
CA VAL A 46 -11.07 -15.76 -6.19
C VAL A 46 -10.69 -14.28 -6.14
N ALA A 47 -11.66 -13.41 -5.90
CA ALA A 47 -11.39 -11.97 -5.78
C ALA A 47 -10.54 -11.64 -4.55
N LEU A 48 -10.71 -12.36 -3.43
CA LEU A 48 -9.83 -12.27 -2.26
C LEU A 48 -8.40 -12.79 -2.53
N GLY A 49 -8.17 -13.48 -3.65
CA GLY A 49 -6.86 -14.00 -4.02
C GLY A 49 -6.64 -15.45 -3.59
N PHE A 50 -7.66 -16.14 -3.09
CA PHE A 50 -7.52 -17.52 -2.67
C PHE A 50 -7.67 -18.50 -3.84
N PRO A 51 -6.89 -19.60 -3.87
CA PRO A 51 -7.00 -20.62 -4.90
C PRO A 51 -8.36 -21.29 -4.83
N ALA A 52 -9.04 -21.39 -5.96
CA ALA A 52 -10.27 -22.16 -6.08
C ALA A 52 -9.94 -23.52 -6.70
N GLY A 53 -10.01 -24.58 -5.90
CA GLY A 53 -9.84 -25.96 -6.39
C GLY A 53 -10.81 -26.28 -7.54
N SER A 54 -10.43 -27.22 -8.40
CA SER A 54 -11.27 -27.65 -9.52
C SER A 54 -12.31 -28.71 -9.13
N ASP A 55 -12.08 -29.42 -8.03
CA ASP A 55 -12.96 -30.47 -7.54
C ASP A 55 -13.98 -29.92 -6.53
N GLU A 56 -15.26 -30.04 -6.86
CA GLU A 56 -16.38 -29.57 -6.03
C GLU A 56 -16.55 -30.36 -4.72
N ALA A 57 -16.03 -31.58 -4.66
CA ALA A 57 -16.14 -32.45 -3.49
C ALA A 57 -15.02 -32.20 -2.45
N THR A 58 -13.98 -31.46 -2.80
CA THR A 58 -12.85 -31.23 -1.92
C THR A 58 -13.27 -30.38 -0.71
N LEU A 59 -12.84 -30.82 0.49
CA LEU A 59 -13.08 -30.10 1.74
C LEU A 59 -12.01 -29.00 1.90
N ASP A 60 -12.29 -27.82 1.38
CA ASP A 60 -11.32 -26.69 1.33
C ASP A 60 -11.62 -25.60 2.38
N TYR A 61 -12.81 -25.63 3.02
CA TYR A 61 -13.29 -24.53 3.85
C TYR A 61 -13.42 -24.90 5.32
N THR A 62 -13.17 -23.91 6.18
CA THR A 62 -13.27 -23.98 7.65
C THR A 62 -14.52 -23.24 8.16
N ASP A 63 -14.72 -23.23 9.48
CA ASP A 63 -15.76 -22.40 10.11
C ASP A 63 -15.49 -20.91 9.93
N ALA A 64 -14.23 -20.49 9.90
CA ALA A 64 -13.86 -19.10 9.65
C ALA A 64 -14.32 -18.65 8.26
N ASP A 65 -14.21 -19.49 7.25
CA ASP A 65 -14.66 -19.18 5.89
C ASP A 65 -16.18 -19.00 5.82
N VAL A 66 -16.91 -19.85 6.51
CA VAL A 66 -18.38 -19.71 6.61
C VAL A 66 -18.77 -18.41 7.33
N ARG A 67 -18.05 -18.05 8.41
CA ARG A 67 -18.27 -16.76 9.09
C ARG A 67 -17.95 -15.59 8.18
N ALA A 68 -16.84 -15.61 7.48
CA ALA A 68 -16.43 -14.54 6.56
C ALA A 68 -17.50 -14.28 5.48
N VAL A 69 -18.10 -15.30 4.90
CA VAL A 69 -19.20 -15.13 3.93
C VAL A 69 -20.40 -14.44 4.57
N ARG A 70 -20.77 -14.78 5.82
CA ARG A 70 -21.87 -14.10 6.54
C ARG A 70 -21.55 -12.63 6.82
N GLU A 71 -20.31 -12.33 7.24
CA GLU A 71 -19.86 -10.96 7.48
C GLU A 71 -19.89 -10.11 6.20
N PHE A 72 -19.55 -10.67 5.04
CA PHE A 72 -19.73 -10.01 3.76
C PHE A 72 -21.20 -9.70 3.45
N GLN A 73 -22.15 -10.58 3.85
CA GLN A 73 -23.57 -10.32 3.73
C GLN A 73 -24.02 -9.18 4.67
N GLU A 74 -23.60 -9.19 5.93
CA GLU A 74 -23.92 -8.16 6.91
C GLU A 74 -23.36 -6.79 6.50
N LEU A 75 -22.18 -6.74 5.92
CA LEU A 75 -21.60 -5.51 5.38
C LEU A 75 -22.37 -4.97 4.16
N GLY A 76 -23.32 -5.73 3.63
CA GLY A 76 -24.09 -5.34 2.45
C GLY A 76 -23.31 -5.46 1.13
N VAL A 77 -22.09 -5.98 1.15
CA VAL A 77 -21.28 -6.20 -0.07
C VAL A 77 -22.02 -7.12 -1.03
N LEU A 78 -22.71 -8.15 -0.51
CA LEU A 78 -23.51 -9.10 -1.29
C LEU A 78 -24.89 -8.57 -1.67
N ALA A 79 -25.37 -7.50 -1.02
CA ALA A 79 -26.66 -6.88 -1.34
C ALA A 79 -26.59 -5.99 -2.60
N SER A 80 -25.38 -5.60 -3.04
CA SER A 80 -25.20 -4.84 -4.28
C SER A 80 -25.58 -5.73 -5.48
N THR A 81 -26.37 -5.21 -6.39
CA THR A 81 -26.69 -5.87 -7.68
C THR A 81 -25.50 -5.80 -8.66
N ASP A 82 -24.52 -4.93 -8.42
CA ASP A 82 -23.32 -4.82 -9.23
C ASP A 82 -22.23 -5.80 -8.79
N LEU A 83 -22.18 -6.94 -9.47
CA LEU A 83 -21.17 -7.98 -9.27
C LEU A 83 -19.72 -7.49 -9.46
N ARG A 84 -19.52 -6.44 -10.25
CA ARG A 84 -18.18 -5.83 -10.45
C ARG A 84 -17.76 -5.10 -9.19
N GLN A 85 -18.67 -4.40 -8.56
CA GLN A 85 -18.39 -3.68 -7.30
C GLN A 85 -18.08 -4.66 -6.16
N GLN A 86 -18.87 -5.74 -6.03
CA GLN A 86 -18.59 -6.80 -5.06
C GLN A 86 -17.19 -7.38 -5.21
N ALA A 87 -16.86 -7.81 -6.44
CA ALA A 87 -15.53 -8.38 -6.73
C ALA A 87 -14.40 -7.36 -6.55
N ALA A 88 -14.62 -6.08 -6.83
CA ALA A 88 -13.62 -5.04 -6.64
C ALA A 88 -13.34 -4.78 -5.15
N THR A 89 -14.37 -4.75 -4.30
CA THR A 89 -14.23 -4.63 -2.84
C THR A 89 -13.44 -5.81 -2.26
N ALA A 90 -13.85 -7.04 -2.60
CA ALA A 90 -13.14 -8.24 -2.14
C ALA A 90 -11.68 -8.26 -2.61
N ARG A 91 -11.41 -7.88 -3.87
CA ARG A 91 -10.06 -7.83 -4.40
C ARG A 91 -9.18 -6.82 -3.67
N THR A 92 -9.69 -5.65 -3.36
CA THR A 92 -8.94 -4.62 -2.63
C THR A 92 -8.53 -5.09 -1.25
N ILE A 93 -9.46 -5.73 -0.51
CA ILE A 93 -9.17 -6.33 0.79
C ILE A 93 -8.11 -7.43 0.62
N GLY A 94 -8.35 -8.39 -0.29
CA GLY A 94 -7.47 -9.54 -0.48
C GLY A 94 -6.05 -9.14 -0.86
N GLN A 95 -5.87 -8.22 -1.82
CA GLN A 95 -4.55 -7.74 -2.23
C GLN A 95 -3.81 -7.00 -1.11
N SER A 96 -4.52 -6.24 -0.28
CA SER A 96 -3.90 -5.53 0.85
C SER A 96 -3.47 -6.51 1.92
N MET A 97 -4.32 -7.49 2.26
CA MET A 97 -4.02 -8.51 3.25
C MET A 97 -2.92 -9.47 2.79
N ALA A 98 -2.92 -9.88 1.52
CA ALA A 98 -1.88 -10.76 0.98
C ALA A 98 -0.49 -10.13 1.12
N ARG A 99 -0.32 -8.84 0.82
CA ARG A 99 0.95 -8.14 1.01
C ARG A 99 1.36 -8.01 2.47
N LEU A 100 0.40 -7.82 3.38
CA LEU A 100 0.68 -7.82 4.82
C LEU A 100 1.12 -9.21 5.29
N ALA A 101 0.42 -10.25 4.88
CA ALA A 101 0.73 -11.62 5.29
C ALA A 101 2.11 -12.08 4.82
N GLU A 102 2.52 -11.68 3.62
CA GLU A 102 3.77 -12.16 2.99
C GLU A 102 5.01 -11.87 3.84
N TRP A 103 5.16 -10.65 4.37
CA TRP A 103 6.31 -10.33 5.23
C TRP A 103 6.11 -10.75 6.70
N GLN A 104 4.88 -10.90 7.16
CA GLN A 104 4.57 -11.30 8.53
C GLN A 104 4.89 -12.77 8.79
N VAL A 105 4.92 -13.59 7.74
CA VAL A 105 5.38 -14.98 7.84
C VAL A 105 6.78 -15.07 8.44
N ASP A 106 7.69 -14.21 7.99
CA ASP A 106 9.07 -14.19 8.49
C ASP A 106 9.10 -13.89 10.00
N LEU A 107 8.31 -12.93 10.48
CA LEU A 107 8.22 -12.62 11.91
C LEU A 107 7.72 -13.81 12.75
N VAL A 108 6.71 -14.53 12.25
CA VAL A 108 6.17 -15.72 12.94
C VAL A 108 7.21 -16.84 12.97
N LEU A 109 7.87 -17.11 11.84
CA LEU A 109 8.88 -18.17 11.72
C LEU A 109 10.13 -17.87 12.55
N ASP A 110 10.59 -16.62 12.57
CA ASP A 110 11.73 -16.18 13.37
C ASP A 110 11.43 -16.35 14.86
N GLU A 111 10.24 -15.96 15.31
CA GLU A 111 9.84 -16.11 16.71
C GLU A 111 9.72 -17.58 17.11
N ILE A 112 9.13 -18.42 16.27
CA ILE A 112 9.09 -19.87 16.50
C ILE A 112 10.51 -20.44 16.62
N THR A 113 11.37 -20.10 15.65
CA THR A 113 12.75 -20.59 15.61
C THR A 113 13.52 -20.18 16.86
N ARG A 114 13.37 -18.92 17.29
CA ARG A 114 14.02 -18.38 18.49
C ARG A 114 13.55 -19.10 19.76
N ARG A 115 12.25 -19.35 19.90
CA ARG A 115 11.69 -20.03 21.09
C ARG A 115 12.06 -21.51 21.12
N VAL A 116 12.01 -22.20 20.02
CA VAL A 116 12.43 -23.61 19.92
C VAL A 116 13.92 -23.74 20.27
N ALA A 117 14.78 -22.85 19.78
CA ALA A 117 16.21 -22.87 20.07
C ALA A 117 16.53 -22.54 21.55
N ALA A 118 15.68 -21.80 22.24
CA ALA A 118 15.85 -21.42 23.65
C ALA A 118 15.17 -22.39 24.64
N ALA A 119 14.40 -23.36 24.14
CA ALA A 119 13.63 -24.28 24.98
C ALA A 119 14.48 -25.43 25.52
N ASP A 120 13.95 -26.07 26.56
CA ASP A 120 14.51 -27.33 27.08
C ASP A 120 14.51 -28.41 25.97
N PRO A 121 15.58 -29.24 25.86
CA PRO A 121 15.63 -30.33 24.87
C PRO A 121 14.47 -31.33 24.95
N ASP A 122 13.85 -31.46 26.12
CA ASP A 122 12.72 -32.36 26.35
C ASP A 122 11.34 -31.70 26.11
N ALA A 123 11.32 -30.39 25.78
CA ALA A 123 10.08 -29.67 25.52
C ALA A 123 9.51 -30.06 24.15
N ASP A 124 8.17 -30.13 24.07
CA ASP A 124 7.47 -30.43 22.83
C ASP A 124 7.53 -29.24 21.84
N PRO A 125 8.23 -29.38 20.69
CA PRO A 125 8.38 -28.31 19.73
C PRO A 125 7.05 -27.85 19.12
N ALA A 126 6.05 -28.75 19.00
CA ALA A 126 4.74 -28.41 18.46
C ALA A 126 3.98 -27.47 19.39
N SER A 127 4.06 -27.70 20.71
CA SER A 127 3.48 -26.83 21.71
C SER A 127 4.12 -25.44 21.71
N ILE A 128 5.46 -25.40 21.60
CA ILE A 128 6.21 -24.13 21.53
C ILE A 128 5.82 -23.34 20.26
N ALA A 129 5.78 -24.02 19.11
CA ALA A 129 5.41 -23.39 17.85
C ALA A 129 3.98 -22.82 17.89
N ARG A 130 3.04 -23.58 18.48
CA ARG A 130 1.66 -23.09 18.67
C ARG A 130 1.61 -21.85 19.53
N GLN A 131 2.21 -21.87 20.71
CA GLN A 131 2.22 -20.73 21.62
C GLN A 131 2.89 -19.50 21.00
N ALA A 132 4.05 -19.71 20.34
CA ALA A 132 4.73 -18.62 19.63
C ALA A 132 3.84 -17.99 18.54
N THR A 133 3.15 -18.82 17.76
CA THR A 133 2.22 -18.37 16.71
C THR A 133 1.05 -17.59 17.33
N GLU A 134 0.38 -18.15 18.33
CA GLU A 134 -0.76 -17.51 19.00
C GLU A 134 -0.42 -16.13 19.54
N GLU A 135 0.71 -15.99 20.23
CA GLU A 135 1.14 -14.72 20.80
C GLU A 135 1.55 -13.72 19.72
N THR A 136 2.31 -14.15 18.70
CA THR A 136 2.78 -13.26 17.64
C THR A 136 1.62 -12.77 16.77
N VAL A 137 0.73 -13.68 16.35
CA VAL A 137 -0.43 -13.33 15.52
C VAL A 137 -1.38 -12.41 16.29
N ARG A 138 -1.66 -12.67 17.56
CA ARG A 138 -2.47 -11.76 18.39
C ARG A 138 -1.90 -10.34 18.43
N ILE A 139 -0.59 -10.18 18.61
CA ILE A 139 0.06 -8.87 18.62
C ILE A 139 -0.07 -8.19 17.24
N LEU A 140 0.13 -8.95 16.15
CA LEU A 140 -0.03 -8.44 14.79
C LEU A 140 -1.46 -8.01 14.49
N GLU A 141 -2.47 -8.78 14.91
CA GLU A 141 -3.88 -8.43 14.77
C GLU A 141 -4.24 -7.15 15.52
N GLU A 142 -3.82 -7.02 16.78
CA GLU A 142 -4.04 -5.82 17.60
C GLU A 142 -3.40 -4.57 16.95
N LEU A 143 -2.16 -4.68 16.48
CA LEU A 143 -1.44 -3.60 15.82
C LEU A 143 -2.09 -3.23 14.48
N GLN A 144 -2.46 -4.20 13.66
CA GLN A 144 -3.16 -3.99 12.40
C GLN A 144 -4.51 -3.31 12.60
N ALA A 145 -5.30 -3.79 13.57
CA ALA A 145 -6.59 -3.18 13.91
C ALA A 145 -6.43 -1.74 14.39
N TYR A 146 -5.39 -1.45 15.18
CA TYR A 146 -5.08 -0.09 15.62
C TYR A 146 -4.68 0.80 14.43
N ALA A 147 -3.73 0.37 13.61
CA ALA A 147 -3.26 1.13 12.46
C ALA A 147 -4.39 1.39 11.46
N TRP A 148 -5.18 0.36 11.14
CA TRP A 148 -6.35 0.49 10.26
C TRP A 148 -7.37 1.51 10.77
N ARG A 149 -7.73 1.46 12.07
CA ARG A 149 -8.64 2.45 12.67
C ARG A 149 -8.11 3.87 12.59
N ARG A 150 -6.80 4.05 12.81
CA ARG A 150 -6.15 5.37 12.69
C ARG A 150 -6.21 5.91 11.27
N HIS A 151 -5.88 5.06 10.27
CA HIS A 151 -5.97 5.44 8.86
C HIS A 151 -7.42 5.71 8.42
N LEU A 152 -8.37 4.89 8.89
CA LEU A 152 -9.80 5.08 8.59
C LEU A 152 -10.30 6.42 9.16
N ALA A 153 -9.95 6.75 10.40
CA ALA A 153 -10.32 8.04 11.01
C ALA A 153 -9.73 9.23 10.23
N ALA A 154 -8.46 9.15 9.83
CA ALA A 154 -7.83 10.19 9.03
C ALA A 154 -8.48 10.34 7.62
N ALA A 155 -8.80 9.21 6.98
CA ALA A 155 -9.47 9.21 5.67
C ALA A 155 -10.91 9.79 5.78
N LEU A 156 -11.63 9.45 6.86
CA LEU A 156 -12.97 9.98 7.11
C LEU A 156 -12.92 11.51 7.33
N ALA A 157 -11.98 12.01 8.12
CA ALA A 157 -11.81 13.46 8.33
C ALA A 157 -11.61 14.18 6.98
N ARG A 158 -10.66 13.74 6.15
CA ARG A 158 -10.44 14.29 4.80
C ARG A 158 -11.70 14.24 3.91
N SER A 159 -12.49 13.16 4.02
CA SER A 159 -13.72 13.01 3.22
C SER A 159 -14.83 13.99 3.65
N LEU A 160 -14.86 14.35 4.92
CA LEU A 160 -15.85 15.29 5.47
C LEU A 160 -15.45 16.75 5.23
N ASP A 161 -14.15 17.05 5.27
CA ASP A 161 -13.64 18.41 5.01
C ASP A 161 -13.75 18.79 3.53
N GLY A 162 -13.58 17.83 2.62
CA GLY A 162 -13.79 18.01 1.19
C GLY A 162 -15.27 17.87 0.83
N ALA A 163 -16.09 18.89 1.08
CA ALA A 163 -17.55 18.91 0.88
C ALA A 163 -18.02 18.66 -0.57
N GLY A 164 -17.63 17.52 -1.15
CA GLY A 164 -18.11 16.98 -2.42
C GLY A 164 -19.16 15.90 -2.16
N THR A 165 -20.37 16.10 -2.66
CA THR A 165 -21.46 15.13 -2.60
C THR A 165 -21.00 13.76 -3.13
N ALA A 166 -21.36 12.70 -2.44
CA ALA A 166 -21.00 11.29 -2.63
C ALA A 166 -21.31 10.67 -4.03
N ALA A 167 -21.68 11.45 -5.01
CA ALA A 167 -22.03 10.98 -6.37
C ALA A 167 -20.84 11.00 -7.35
N ASP A 168 -19.84 11.88 -7.15
CA ASP A 168 -18.64 11.94 -7.98
C ASP A 168 -17.41 11.71 -7.10
N SER A 169 -16.76 10.59 -7.28
CA SER A 169 -15.51 10.21 -6.60
C SER A 169 -14.30 11.03 -7.10
N THR A 170 -14.55 12.19 -7.72
CA THR A 170 -13.53 13.11 -8.25
C THR A 170 -13.27 14.21 -7.22
N ARG A 171 -11.99 14.40 -6.86
CA ARG A 171 -11.53 15.43 -5.92
C ARG A 171 -10.41 16.23 -6.55
N GLU A 172 -10.34 17.52 -6.21
CA GLU A 172 -9.19 18.37 -6.53
C GLU A 172 -8.05 18.04 -5.55
N LEU A 173 -6.97 17.49 -6.05
CA LEU A 173 -5.81 17.10 -5.23
C LEU A 173 -4.51 17.48 -5.94
N ALA A 174 -3.46 17.69 -5.16
CA ALA A 174 -2.11 17.65 -5.68
C ALA A 174 -1.57 16.20 -5.57
N VAL A 175 -1.04 15.71 -6.66
CA VAL A 175 -0.42 14.38 -6.74
C VAL A 175 1.07 14.53 -7.04
N GLY A 176 1.91 13.92 -6.24
CA GLY A 176 3.36 13.96 -6.40
C GLY A 176 3.95 12.57 -6.54
N PHE A 177 5.09 12.54 -7.24
CA PHE A 177 5.97 11.38 -7.36
C PHE A 177 7.40 11.77 -7.01
N ALA A 178 8.09 10.89 -6.30
CA ALA A 178 9.53 10.97 -6.11
C ALA A 178 10.17 9.63 -6.50
N ASP A 179 11.21 9.68 -7.33
CA ASP A 179 11.86 8.53 -7.97
C ASP A 179 13.38 8.61 -7.82
N MET A 180 14.05 7.50 -7.49
CA MET A 180 15.49 7.43 -7.34
C MET A 180 16.21 7.44 -8.69
N VAL A 181 17.22 8.28 -8.81
CA VAL A 181 18.04 8.36 -10.03
C VAL A 181 18.96 7.14 -10.13
N GLY A 182 18.82 6.39 -11.21
CA GLY A 182 19.74 5.29 -11.53
C GLY A 182 19.53 4.01 -10.72
N TYR A 183 18.43 3.85 -10.04
CA TYR A 183 18.08 2.67 -9.24
C TYR A 183 18.28 1.36 -10.01
N THR A 184 17.74 1.22 -11.22
CA THR A 184 17.90 0.02 -12.06
C THR A 184 19.38 -0.36 -12.33
N ARG A 185 20.29 0.62 -12.31
CA ARG A 185 21.72 0.35 -12.43
C ARG A 185 22.32 -0.06 -11.09
N LEU A 186 21.90 0.57 -10.00
CA LEU A 186 22.37 0.26 -8.65
C LEU A 186 22.02 -1.18 -8.25
N THR A 187 20.78 -1.62 -8.50
CA THR A 187 20.31 -2.98 -8.14
C THR A 187 21.11 -4.11 -8.77
N ARG A 188 21.86 -3.85 -9.86
CA ARG A 188 22.73 -4.85 -10.49
C ARG A 188 24.02 -5.09 -9.72
N HIS A 189 24.38 -4.21 -8.81
CA HIS A 189 25.67 -4.19 -8.12
C HIS A 189 25.55 -4.29 -6.60
N LEU A 190 24.36 -4.03 -6.05
CA LEU A 190 24.09 -4.11 -4.62
C LEU A 190 23.78 -5.55 -4.19
N HIS A 191 24.27 -5.94 -3.03
CA HIS A 191 23.80 -7.13 -2.35
C HIS A 191 22.35 -6.94 -1.83
N PRO A 192 21.57 -8.02 -1.62
CA PRO A 192 20.19 -7.91 -1.13
C PRO A 192 20.05 -7.06 0.14
N ASP A 193 20.95 -7.20 1.11
CA ASP A 193 20.93 -6.44 2.37
C ASP A 193 21.19 -4.94 2.16
N GLU A 194 22.12 -4.60 1.24
CA GLU A 194 22.41 -3.20 0.87
C GLU A 194 21.21 -2.58 0.15
N LEU A 195 20.55 -3.37 -0.72
CA LEU A 195 19.34 -2.94 -1.41
C LEU A 195 18.18 -2.72 -0.43
N SER A 196 17.99 -3.62 0.52
CA SER A 196 16.98 -3.47 1.57
C SER A 196 17.23 -2.22 2.40
N THR A 197 18.46 -1.98 2.83
CA THR A 197 18.85 -0.77 3.59
C THR A 197 18.60 0.50 2.80
N LEU A 198 18.89 0.50 1.49
CA LEU A 198 18.65 1.64 0.61
C LEU A 198 17.16 1.95 0.47
N LEU A 199 16.34 0.93 0.25
CA LEU A 199 14.89 1.07 0.12
C LEU A 199 14.27 1.55 1.44
N GLU A 200 14.66 0.99 2.57
CA GLU A 200 14.19 1.41 3.88
C GLU A 200 14.53 2.88 4.18
N ALA A 201 15.76 3.31 3.88
CA ALA A 201 16.17 4.70 4.04
C ALA A 201 15.35 5.64 3.15
N PHE A 202 15.06 5.25 1.90
CA PHE A 202 14.21 6.01 0.99
C PHE A 202 12.77 6.10 1.48
N GLU A 203 12.17 4.97 1.82
CA GLU A 203 10.77 4.90 2.28
C GLU A 203 10.57 5.68 3.59
N SER A 204 11.48 5.51 4.55
CA SER A 204 11.44 6.22 5.83
C SER A 204 11.55 7.73 5.63
N THR A 205 12.53 8.17 4.84
CA THR A 205 12.78 9.59 4.58
C THR A 205 11.62 10.25 3.84
N THR A 206 11.11 9.60 2.79
CA THR A 206 10.00 10.15 1.99
C THR A 206 8.69 10.13 2.77
N THR A 207 8.40 9.06 3.53
CA THR A 207 7.21 8.99 4.37
C THR A 207 7.21 10.06 5.46
N ALA A 208 8.34 10.30 6.12
CA ALA A 208 8.48 11.37 7.11
C ALA A 208 8.18 12.73 6.48
N ALA A 209 8.84 13.07 5.36
CA ALA A 209 8.62 14.32 4.66
C ALA A 209 7.15 14.52 4.23
N ILE A 210 6.49 13.46 3.76
CA ILE A 210 5.09 13.49 3.33
C ILE A 210 4.16 13.73 4.52
N THR A 211 4.31 12.95 5.59
CA THR A 211 3.39 13.00 6.73
C THR A 211 3.56 14.26 7.59
N GLU A 212 4.77 14.75 7.77
CA GLU A 212 5.08 15.98 8.51
C GLU A 212 4.56 17.24 7.82
N ASN A 213 4.34 17.20 6.51
CA ASN A 213 3.84 18.33 5.72
C ASN A 213 2.37 18.16 5.27
N GLY A 214 1.58 17.32 5.96
CA GLY A 214 0.13 17.21 5.77
C GLY A 214 -0.31 16.30 4.60
N GLY A 215 0.62 15.61 3.96
CA GLY A 215 0.31 14.67 2.89
C GLY A 215 0.10 13.24 3.39
N TRP A 216 -0.25 12.37 2.45
CA TRP A 216 -0.33 10.92 2.69
C TRP A 216 0.26 10.14 1.51
N VAL A 217 0.88 9.01 1.85
CA VAL A 217 1.39 8.07 0.85
C VAL A 217 0.22 7.34 0.21
N ILE A 218 0.21 7.28 -1.11
CA ILE A 218 -0.73 6.46 -1.89
C ILE A 218 -0.16 5.05 -2.06
N LYS A 219 1.10 4.97 -2.53
CA LYS A 219 1.82 3.70 -2.69
C LYS A 219 3.31 3.93 -2.89
N ASN A 220 4.08 2.92 -2.48
CA ASN A 220 5.48 2.75 -2.85
C ASN A 220 5.58 1.67 -3.93
N VAL A 221 6.43 1.89 -4.93
CA VAL A 221 6.70 0.92 -6.01
C VAL A 221 8.21 0.88 -6.25
N GLY A 222 8.90 0.06 -5.45
CA GLY A 222 10.37 -0.02 -5.50
C GLY A 222 11.02 1.31 -5.15
N ASP A 223 11.62 1.94 -6.13
CA ASP A 223 12.34 3.22 -6.01
C ASP A 223 11.48 4.48 -6.19
N GLU A 224 10.17 4.31 -6.32
CA GLU A 224 9.22 5.40 -6.52
C GLU A 224 8.17 5.44 -5.39
N VAL A 225 7.90 6.63 -4.86
CA VAL A 225 6.76 6.90 -3.98
C VAL A 225 5.76 7.83 -4.66
N MET A 226 4.48 7.47 -4.58
CA MET A 226 3.35 8.32 -4.95
C MET A 226 2.68 8.85 -3.70
N PHE A 227 2.48 10.17 -3.63
CA PHE A 227 1.81 10.84 -2.51
C PHE A 227 0.74 11.82 -3.00
N ALA A 228 -0.13 12.23 -2.09
CA ALA A 228 -1.15 13.24 -2.36
C ALA A 228 -1.31 14.21 -1.19
N THR A 229 -1.85 15.39 -1.51
CA THR A 229 -2.27 16.43 -0.56
C THR A 229 -3.54 17.12 -1.04
N GLU A 230 -4.21 17.81 -0.14
CA GLU A 230 -5.38 18.62 -0.49
C GLU A 230 -4.99 19.87 -1.30
N THR A 231 -3.82 20.44 -1.05
CA THR A 231 -3.38 21.69 -1.68
C THR A 231 -2.05 21.55 -2.42
N ALA A 232 -1.86 22.34 -3.46
CA ALA A 232 -0.59 22.41 -4.18
C ALA A 232 0.56 22.92 -3.28
N ALA A 233 0.27 23.77 -2.30
CA ALA A 233 1.27 24.31 -1.37
C ALA A 233 1.85 23.24 -0.44
N GLU A 234 1.02 22.37 0.11
CA GLU A 234 1.46 21.21 0.90
C GLU A 234 2.34 20.27 0.06
N ALA A 235 1.89 19.93 -1.17
CA ALA A 235 2.67 19.09 -2.08
C ALA A 235 4.02 19.72 -2.43
N ALA A 236 4.06 21.04 -2.59
CA ALA A 236 5.29 21.79 -2.86
C ALA A 236 6.27 21.71 -1.68
N ARG A 237 5.77 21.86 -0.44
CA ARG A 237 6.59 21.70 0.78
C ARG A 237 7.16 20.30 0.89
N ILE A 238 6.33 19.27 0.66
CA ILE A 238 6.75 17.87 0.63
C ILE A 238 7.85 17.63 -0.39
N ALA A 239 7.61 18.05 -1.64
CA ALA A 239 8.56 17.85 -2.74
C ALA A 239 9.92 18.49 -2.47
N LEU A 240 9.93 19.70 -1.89
CA LEU A 240 11.16 20.39 -1.50
C LEU A 240 11.82 19.74 -0.28
N ALA A 241 11.04 19.31 0.73
CA ALA A 241 11.58 18.60 1.90
C ALA A 241 12.24 17.28 1.51
N ILE A 242 11.63 16.50 0.62
CA ILE A 242 12.21 15.26 0.08
C ILE A 242 13.58 15.55 -0.57
N GLN A 243 13.67 16.59 -1.40
CA GLN A 243 14.94 16.94 -2.05
C GLN A 243 16.00 17.41 -1.04
N GLU A 244 15.63 18.24 -0.10
CA GLU A 244 16.54 18.80 0.91
C GLU A 244 17.11 17.70 1.82
N THR A 245 16.26 16.77 2.28
CA THR A 245 16.68 15.67 3.16
C THR A 245 17.61 14.70 2.43
N THR A 246 17.31 14.37 1.18
CA THR A 246 18.16 13.48 0.37
C THR A 246 19.56 14.07 0.16
N MET A 247 19.66 15.38 -0.06
CA MET A 247 20.94 16.06 -0.22
C MET A 247 21.75 16.11 1.08
N THR A 248 21.09 16.15 2.24
CA THR A 248 21.76 16.31 3.56
C THR A 248 22.23 14.98 4.12
N VAL A 249 21.45 13.91 3.97
CA VAL A 249 21.76 12.59 4.55
C VAL A 249 22.80 11.83 3.72
N GLY A 250 22.84 12.05 2.40
CA GLY A 250 23.87 11.49 1.50
C GLY A 250 23.89 9.97 1.36
N THR A 251 22.92 9.27 1.97
CA THR A 251 22.82 7.81 1.96
C THR A 251 21.96 7.28 0.82
N THR A 252 21.10 8.13 0.26
CA THR A 252 20.22 7.77 -0.87
C THR A 252 20.68 8.48 -2.14
N PRO A 253 20.46 7.88 -3.34
CA PRO A 253 20.70 8.55 -4.61
C PRO A 253 19.91 9.86 -4.73
N GLU A 254 20.35 10.75 -5.62
CA GLU A 254 19.56 11.92 -5.99
C GLU A 254 18.15 11.50 -6.45
N LEU A 255 17.15 12.31 -6.11
CA LEU A 255 15.77 12.06 -6.49
C LEU A 255 15.32 12.98 -7.63
N ARG A 256 14.35 12.51 -8.38
CA ARG A 256 13.51 13.29 -9.28
C ARG A 256 12.14 13.43 -8.62
N VAL A 257 11.68 14.64 -8.45
CA VAL A 257 10.38 14.87 -7.84
C VAL A 257 9.53 15.70 -8.77
N ALA A 258 8.27 15.34 -8.92
CA ALA A 258 7.32 16.19 -9.63
C ALA A 258 5.94 16.10 -9.00
N LEU A 259 5.15 17.14 -9.20
CA LEU A 259 3.75 17.20 -8.78
C LEU A 259 2.87 17.84 -9.86
N ALA A 260 1.59 17.48 -9.83
CA ALA A 260 0.54 18.09 -10.63
C ALA A 260 -0.71 18.29 -9.76
N TYR A 261 -1.53 19.28 -10.08
CA TYR A 261 -2.74 19.63 -9.36
C TYR A 261 -3.97 19.56 -10.26
N GLY A 262 -5.10 19.10 -9.72
CA GLY A 262 -6.39 19.11 -10.40
C GLY A 262 -7.27 17.91 -10.07
N PRO A 263 -8.33 17.64 -10.89
CA PRO A 263 -9.30 16.61 -10.61
C PRO A 263 -8.73 15.20 -10.77
N VAL A 264 -8.86 14.39 -9.71
CA VAL A 264 -8.48 12.98 -9.67
C VAL A 264 -9.67 12.11 -9.27
N LEU A 265 -9.78 10.95 -9.89
CA LEU A 265 -10.69 9.91 -9.44
C LEU A 265 -10.04 9.12 -8.31
N GLN A 266 -10.62 9.16 -7.11
CA GLN A 266 -10.21 8.32 -5.99
C GLN A 266 -11.06 7.05 -5.97
N ARG A 267 -10.40 5.89 -6.05
CA ARG A 267 -11.09 4.61 -6.03
C ARG A 267 -10.24 3.54 -5.36
N PHE A 268 -10.82 2.85 -4.35
CA PHE A 268 -10.17 1.76 -3.63
C PHE A 268 -8.77 2.09 -3.07
N GLY A 269 -8.62 3.31 -2.57
CA GLY A 269 -7.35 3.76 -1.98
C GLY A 269 -6.29 4.20 -2.99
N ASP A 270 -6.55 4.09 -4.30
CA ASP A 270 -5.66 4.58 -5.36
C ASP A 270 -6.25 5.81 -6.07
N LEU A 271 -5.41 6.54 -6.80
CA LEU A 271 -5.77 7.73 -7.57
C LEU A 271 -5.59 7.50 -9.06
N TYR A 272 -6.54 8.01 -9.84
CA TYR A 272 -6.59 7.85 -11.29
C TYR A 272 -6.89 9.18 -11.98
N GLY A 273 -6.41 9.34 -13.20
CA GLY A 273 -6.73 10.48 -14.03
C GLY A 273 -5.54 11.13 -14.70
N SER A 274 -5.79 12.23 -15.40
CA SER A 274 -4.76 12.97 -16.15
C SER A 274 -3.70 13.56 -15.22
N VAL A 275 -4.09 14.04 -14.04
CA VAL A 275 -3.20 14.63 -13.03
C VAL A 275 -2.13 13.63 -12.60
N VAL A 276 -2.53 12.39 -12.27
CA VAL A 276 -1.60 11.31 -11.92
C VAL A 276 -0.62 11.05 -13.05
N ASN A 277 -1.13 10.96 -14.28
CA ASN A 277 -0.29 10.71 -15.46
C ASN A 277 0.68 11.88 -15.74
N ILE A 278 0.24 13.13 -15.54
CA ILE A 278 1.08 14.31 -15.69
C ILE A 278 2.22 14.29 -14.67
N ALA A 279 1.90 14.11 -13.39
CA ALA A 279 2.89 14.04 -12.32
C ALA A 279 3.95 12.95 -12.61
N ALA A 280 3.53 11.72 -12.93
CA ALA A 280 4.45 10.63 -13.28
C ALA A 280 5.32 10.94 -14.51
N ARG A 281 4.78 11.62 -15.54
CA ARG A 281 5.57 12.01 -16.72
C ARG A 281 6.55 13.13 -16.43
N LEU A 282 6.17 14.08 -15.58
CA LEU A 282 7.07 15.14 -15.15
C LEU A 282 8.24 14.56 -14.35
N THR A 283 8.00 13.61 -13.44
CA THR A 283 9.05 12.91 -12.70
C THR A 283 10.05 12.25 -13.64
N GLY A 284 9.56 11.54 -14.66
CA GLY A 284 10.43 10.89 -15.65
C GLY A 284 11.28 11.84 -16.51
N VAL A 285 10.92 13.11 -16.63
CA VAL A 285 11.70 14.12 -17.38
C VAL A 285 12.43 15.11 -16.47
N ALA A 286 12.20 15.04 -15.17
CA ALA A 286 12.91 15.85 -14.19
C ALA A 286 14.41 15.52 -14.19
N ARG A 287 15.24 16.56 -14.04
CA ARG A 287 16.67 16.36 -13.79
C ARG A 287 16.88 15.92 -12.33
N PRO A 288 17.91 15.12 -12.06
CA PRO A 288 18.32 14.83 -10.69
C PRO A 288 18.38 16.09 -9.83
N GLY A 289 17.89 16.01 -8.60
CA GLY A 289 17.90 17.15 -7.67
C GLY A 289 16.91 18.28 -8.03
N THR A 290 15.94 18.06 -8.93
CA THR A 290 14.95 19.09 -9.28
C THR A 290 13.53 18.67 -8.96
N VAL A 291 12.71 19.67 -8.58
CA VAL A 291 11.25 19.53 -8.44
C VAL A 291 10.58 20.18 -9.64
N LEU A 292 9.74 19.42 -10.35
CA LEU A 292 8.91 19.93 -11.45
C LEU A 292 7.44 20.00 -11.03
N VAL A 293 6.73 21.01 -11.53
CA VAL A 293 5.29 21.17 -11.36
C VAL A 293 4.63 21.43 -12.71
N ASP A 294 3.34 21.07 -12.85
CA ASP A 294 2.54 21.36 -14.03
C ASP A 294 1.98 22.80 -14.04
N ASP A 295 1.28 23.17 -15.10
CA ASP A 295 0.67 24.52 -15.25
C ASP A 295 -0.33 24.80 -14.13
N ALA A 296 -1.17 23.84 -13.72
CA ALA A 296 -2.19 24.02 -12.72
C ALA A 296 -1.58 24.22 -11.31
N ALA A 297 -0.64 23.37 -10.92
CA ALA A 297 0.08 23.53 -9.68
C ALA A 297 0.87 24.85 -9.64
N ALA A 298 1.49 25.24 -10.76
CA ALA A 298 2.19 26.52 -10.87
C ALA A 298 1.26 27.72 -10.69
N ALA A 299 0.02 27.63 -11.19
CA ALA A 299 -0.99 28.68 -11.01
C ALA A 299 -1.47 28.78 -9.56
N GLU A 300 -1.72 27.65 -8.87
CA GLU A 300 -2.08 27.61 -7.46
C GLU A 300 -0.97 28.16 -6.54
N LEU A 301 0.29 27.92 -6.91
CA LEU A 301 1.45 28.39 -6.16
C LEU A 301 1.82 29.85 -6.49
N ALA A 302 1.16 30.46 -7.49
CA ALA A 302 1.46 31.82 -7.90
C ALA A 302 1.05 32.81 -6.82
N GLY A 303 2.02 33.57 -6.32
CA GLY A 303 1.82 34.55 -5.24
C GLY A 303 2.15 34.04 -3.83
N GLU A 304 2.39 32.73 -3.67
CA GLU A 304 2.89 32.19 -2.41
C GLU A 304 4.36 32.62 -2.19
N PRO A 305 4.63 33.42 -1.13
CA PRO A 305 5.96 34.01 -0.92
C PRO A 305 7.06 32.96 -0.63
N GLU A 306 6.67 31.76 -0.24
CA GLU A 306 7.57 30.65 0.08
C GLU A 306 8.21 30.04 -1.16
N PHE A 307 7.58 30.17 -2.35
CA PHE A 307 7.98 29.47 -3.54
C PHE A 307 8.45 30.38 -4.67
N ALA A 308 9.43 29.90 -5.40
CA ALA A 308 9.89 30.51 -6.65
C ALA A 308 9.66 29.53 -7.80
N ILE A 309 8.94 29.97 -8.83
CA ILE A 309 8.57 29.17 -9.98
C ILE A 309 9.28 29.69 -11.22
N ARG A 310 9.97 28.81 -11.94
CA ARG A 310 10.64 29.13 -13.20
C ARG A 310 10.05 28.29 -14.34
N HIS A 311 9.45 28.94 -15.32
CA HIS A 311 8.91 28.31 -16.50
C HIS A 311 10.01 27.68 -17.37
N LEU A 312 9.74 26.46 -17.86
CA LEU A 312 10.59 25.76 -18.82
C LEU A 312 9.90 25.70 -20.20
N ARG A 313 10.69 25.35 -21.20
CA ARG A 313 10.13 25.04 -22.54
C ARG A 313 9.26 23.80 -22.46
N SER A 314 8.16 23.80 -23.24
CA SER A 314 7.30 22.63 -23.33
C SER A 314 8.06 21.40 -23.83
N VAL A 315 7.76 20.24 -23.22
CA VAL A 315 8.32 18.95 -23.56
C VAL A 315 7.26 18.04 -24.18
N ARG A 316 7.69 17.16 -25.07
CA ARG A 316 6.85 16.05 -25.54
C ARG A 316 7.07 14.84 -24.64
N VAL A 317 6.01 14.30 -24.09
CA VAL A 317 6.03 13.06 -23.33
C VAL A 317 4.96 12.11 -23.87
N ARG A 318 5.11 10.83 -23.62
CA ARG A 318 4.15 9.82 -24.09
C ARG A 318 2.73 10.17 -23.59
N GLY A 319 1.80 10.34 -24.51
CA GLY A 319 0.40 10.68 -24.22
C GLY A 319 0.10 12.19 -24.11
N PHE A 320 1.11 13.06 -24.16
CA PHE A 320 0.92 14.51 -24.12
C PHE A 320 1.79 15.20 -25.18
N ASN A 321 1.16 15.90 -26.11
CA ASN A 321 1.87 16.61 -27.19
C ASN A 321 2.63 17.84 -26.70
N ARG A 322 2.15 18.48 -25.65
CA ARG A 322 2.75 19.68 -25.04
C ARG A 322 2.50 19.67 -23.53
N LEU A 323 3.48 19.24 -22.77
CA LEU A 323 3.50 19.41 -21.32
C LEU A 323 4.41 20.59 -21.00
N ARG A 324 3.96 21.54 -20.20
CA ARG A 324 4.72 22.71 -19.79
C ARG A 324 5.22 22.51 -18.35
N PRO A 325 6.44 22.07 -18.15
CA PRO A 325 6.99 21.92 -16.81
C PRO A 325 7.48 23.26 -16.26
N HIS A 326 7.38 23.41 -14.96
CA HIS A 326 7.96 24.53 -14.24
C HIS A 326 8.87 23.98 -13.14
N VAL A 327 10.03 24.61 -12.93
CA VAL A 327 10.91 24.27 -11.80
C VAL A 327 10.41 25.00 -10.58
N LEU A 328 10.18 24.24 -9.52
CA LEU A 328 9.85 24.76 -8.19
C LEU A 328 11.12 24.85 -7.34
N ARG A 329 11.27 25.93 -6.58
CA ARG A 329 12.32 26.13 -5.59
C ARG A 329 11.78 26.89 -4.38
N ARG A 330 12.44 26.81 -3.23
CA ARG A 330 12.19 27.76 -2.14
C ARG A 330 12.63 29.16 -2.56
N ASN A 331 11.86 30.14 -2.15
CA ASN A 331 12.23 31.54 -2.38
C ASN A 331 13.32 31.92 -1.39
N GLY A 332 14.52 32.23 -1.88
CA GLY A 332 15.74 32.48 -1.08
C GLY A 332 15.76 33.80 -0.29
N LYS A 333 14.63 34.47 -0.07
CA LYS A 333 14.56 35.75 0.64
C LYS A 333 14.47 35.65 2.18
N ASN A 334 14.52 34.46 2.75
CA ASN A 334 14.56 34.27 4.21
C ASN A 334 15.72 33.35 4.60
N ARG A 335 16.94 33.91 4.61
CA ARG A 335 18.05 33.49 5.45
C ARG A 335 18.52 34.69 6.26
#